data_4cee68857f4d0790b091c789170fe0b7
#
_entry.id   4cee68857f4d0790b091c789170fe0b7
#
_cell.length_a   1.000
_cell.length_b   1.000
_cell.length_c   1.000
_cell.angle_alpha   90.00
_cell.angle_beta   90.00
_cell.angle_gamma   90.00
#
_symmetry.space_group_name_H-M   'P 1'
#
loop_
_entity.id
_entity.type
_entity.pdbx_description
1 polymer ?
#
loop_
_entity_poly.entity_id
_entity_poly.type
_entity_poly.pdbx_seq_one_letter_code
_entity_poly.pdbx_strand_id
1 'polypeptide(L)'
;MKWRNIQVMLSGTDCAEMNEDGFSDELARLKRQGAGVLVVGSVRPDQRRDACRRLLGQESEQLRRRILVSTTGDSHQLPLRVDDPDPETFSPISYDAQARSAAASSPPAGPSIPASPTEVDTLADLGIAISSAIESFETDAGGLEPAELRVGIDSLLPLLEEYGKQQLFKFLHLTNGRTRDVNGMAHYHLPVERDARIVPILSPLFDIVVELREQNGNYQERWIIDDGTHSSGWLSVGPK
;
A
#
# COMPACT_ATOMS: atom_id res chain seq x y z
N MET A 1 12.74 -8.21 -11.96
CA MET A 1 12.88 -9.62 -12.41
C MET A 1 11.86 -10.57 -11.80
N LYS A 2 11.19 -10.30 -10.66
CA LYS A 2 10.27 -11.24 -10.00
C LYS A 2 8.78 -11.08 -10.32
N TRP A 3 8.36 -10.03 -10.97
CA TRP A 3 7.03 -9.98 -11.61
C TRP A 3 6.93 -10.90 -12.84
N ARG A 4 8.07 -11.31 -13.42
CA ARG A 4 8.13 -12.41 -14.40
C ARG A 4 7.86 -13.79 -13.78
N ASN A 5 8.03 -13.97 -12.47
CA ASN A 5 7.79 -15.25 -11.82
C ASN A 5 6.31 -15.53 -11.49
N ILE A 6 5.43 -14.52 -11.50
CA ILE A 6 3.99 -14.79 -11.50
C ILE A 6 3.60 -15.49 -12.81
N GLN A 7 4.21 -15.11 -13.91
CA GLN A 7 3.98 -15.72 -15.24
C GLN A 7 4.58 -17.12 -15.40
N VAL A 8 5.55 -17.50 -14.57
CA VAL A 8 6.25 -18.82 -14.68
C VAL A 8 5.66 -19.88 -13.73
N MET A 9 4.92 -19.49 -12.67
CA MET A 9 4.28 -20.46 -11.75
C MET A 9 2.92 -21.00 -12.20
N LEU A 10 2.40 -20.53 -13.33
CA LEU A 10 1.05 -20.84 -13.80
C LEU A 10 0.97 -21.97 -14.85
N SER A 11 2.05 -22.67 -15.12
CA SER A 11 2.06 -23.80 -16.06
C SER A 11 1.58 -25.10 -15.39
N GLY A 12 0.28 -25.20 -15.21
CA GLY A 12 -0.34 -26.43 -14.70
C GLY A 12 -1.86 -26.47 -14.89
N THR A 13 -2.29 -27.07 -16.01
CA THR A 13 -3.60 -27.65 -16.27
C THR A 13 -4.72 -26.76 -16.84
N ASP A 14 -4.88 -26.85 -18.07
CA ASP A 14 -5.92 -26.84 -19.14
C ASP A 14 -7.30 -26.14 -19.01
N CYS A 15 -7.69 -25.54 -17.88
CA CYS A 15 -8.91 -24.71 -17.79
C CYS A 15 -8.65 -23.32 -17.20
N ALA A 16 -7.46 -23.05 -16.72
CA ALA A 16 -7.03 -21.79 -16.14
C ALA A 16 -6.45 -20.80 -17.20
N GLU A 17 -5.93 -21.32 -18.30
CA GLU A 17 -5.18 -20.55 -19.31
C GLU A 17 -5.97 -19.40 -19.97
N MET A 18 -7.28 -19.53 -20.17
CA MET A 18 -8.09 -18.45 -20.77
C MET A 18 -8.34 -17.25 -19.85
N ASN A 19 -8.12 -17.38 -18.53
CA ASN A 19 -8.34 -16.31 -17.55
C ASN A 19 -7.03 -15.60 -17.16
N GLU A 20 -5.89 -16.20 -17.43
CA GLU A 20 -4.56 -15.73 -17.05
C GLU A 20 -4.05 -14.60 -17.98
N ASP A 21 -4.28 -14.73 -19.29
CA ASP A 21 -3.90 -13.70 -20.27
C ASP A 21 -4.65 -12.39 -20.00
N GLY A 22 -5.96 -12.47 -19.73
CA GLY A 22 -6.77 -11.31 -19.38
C GLY A 22 -6.37 -10.64 -18.06
N PHE A 23 -5.99 -11.44 -17.06
CA PHE A 23 -5.51 -10.91 -15.78
C PHE A 23 -4.18 -10.17 -15.93
N SER A 24 -3.24 -10.72 -16.66
CA SER A 24 -1.92 -10.12 -16.88
C SER A 24 -2.00 -8.80 -17.66
N ASP A 25 -2.83 -8.74 -18.68
CA ASP A 25 -3.05 -7.54 -19.50
C ASP A 25 -3.72 -6.45 -18.68
N GLU A 26 -4.74 -6.79 -17.88
CA GLU A 26 -5.44 -5.84 -17.04
C GLU A 26 -4.53 -5.30 -15.93
N LEU A 27 -3.74 -6.15 -15.28
CA LEU A 27 -2.74 -5.73 -14.32
C LEU A 27 -1.68 -4.81 -14.95
N ALA A 28 -1.27 -5.08 -16.18
CA ALA A 28 -0.33 -4.23 -16.92
C ALA A 28 -0.97 -2.87 -17.27
N ARG A 29 -2.26 -2.84 -17.62
CA ARG A 29 -3.03 -1.62 -17.84
C ARG A 29 -3.08 -0.76 -16.58
N LEU A 30 -3.47 -1.35 -15.45
CA LEU A 30 -3.59 -0.68 -14.16
C LEU A 30 -2.24 -0.11 -13.70
N LYS A 31 -1.13 -0.81 -13.93
CA LYS A 31 0.22 -0.29 -13.65
C LYS A 31 0.58 0.95 -14.46
N ARG A 32 0.08 1.08 -15.69
CA ARG A 32 0.33 2.26 -16.52
C ARG A 32 -0.54 3.45 -16.16
N GLN A 33 -1.75 3.21 -15.67
CA GLN A 33 -2.75 4.25 -15.37
C GLN A 33 -2.77 4.68 -13.90
N GLY A 34 -1.99 3.99 -13.05
CA GLY A 34 -2.10 4.10 -11.61
C GLY A 34 -3.26 3.26 -11.06
N ALA A 35 -3.11 2.77 -9.84
CA ALA A 35 -4.12 1.90 -9.21
C ALA A 35 -4.13 2.00 -7.69
N GLY A 36 -5.34 1.90 -7.12
CA GLY A 36 -5.54 1.65 -5.70
C GLY A 36 -5.69 0.15 -5.43
N VAL A 37 -5.00 -0.33 -4.41
CA VAL A 37 -4.97 -1.74 -3.99
C VAL A 37 -5.44 -1.86 -2.55
N LEU A 38 -6.49 -2.62 -2.28
CA LEU A 38 -6.90 -3.00 -0.94
C LEU A 38 -6.32 -4.37 -0.60
N VAL A 39 -5.53 -4.45 0.49
CA VAL A 39 -4.96 -5.70 0.98
C VAL A 39 -5.75 -6.16 2.21
N VAL A 40 -6.41 -7.30 2.13
CA VAL A 40 -7.23 -7.88 3.19
C VAL A 40 -6.69 -9.23 3.65
N GLY A 41 -6.99 -9.63 4.85
CA GLY A 41 -6.61 -10.92 5.43
C GLY A 41 -6.05 -10.77 6.83
N SER A 42 -6.52 -11.61 7.74
CA SER A 42 -6.04 -11.68 9.13
C SER A 42 -4.83 -12.61 9.19
N VAL A 43 -3.71 -12.14 8.66
CA VAL A 43 -2.44 -12.87 8.63
C VAL A 43 -1.44 -12.28 9.64
N ARG A 44 -0.34 -12.99 9.89
CA ARG A 44 0.70 -12.55 10.83
C ARG A 44 1.36 -11.24 10.37
N PRO A 45 1.87 -10.42 11.30
CA PRO A 45 2.49 -9.13 10.97
C PRO A 45 3.68 -9.22 9.99
N ASP A 46 4.49 -10.29 10.08
CA ASP A 46 5.61 -10.53 9.17
C ASP A 46 5.15 -10.72 7.72
N GLN A 47 4.07 -11.45 7.49
CA GLN A 47 3.49 -11.66 6.17
C GLN A 47 2.92 -10.39 5.57
N ARG A 48 2.23 -9.62 6.39
CA ARG A 48 1.70 -8.32 6.00
C ARG A 48 2.82 -7.36 5.60
N ARG A 49 3.93 -7.35 6.36
CA ARG A 49 5.14 -6.59 6.00
C ARG A 49 5.75 -7.05 4.67
N ASP A 50 5.83 -8.36 4.43
CA ASP A 50 6.36 -8.89 3.18
C ASP A 50 5.47 -8.53 1.98
N ALA A 51 4.14 -8.59 2.13
CA ALA A 51 3.21 -8.10 1.12
C ALA A 51 3.40 -6.59 0.85
N CYS A 52 3.53 -5.77 1.90
CA CYS A 52 3.81 -4.35 1.78
C CYS A 52 5.12 -4.07 1.03
N ARG A 53 6.21 -4.77 1.36
CA ARG A 53 7.50 -4.66 0.65
C ARG A 53 7.39 -4.94 -0.85
N ARG A 54 6.68 -6.01 -1.21
CA ARG A 54 6.49 -6.37 -2.61
C ARG A 54 5.68 -5.31 -3.36
N LEU A 55 4.59 -4.81 -2.75
CA LEU A 55 3.75 -3.76 -3.33
C LEU A 55 4.47 -2.41 -3.45
N LEU A 56 5.37 -2.09 -2.52
CA LEU A 56 6.27 -0.93 -2.61
C LEU A 56 7.37 -1.09 -3.67
N GLY A 57 7.47 -2.27 -4.30
CA GLY A 57 8.44 -2.53 -5.35
C GLY A 57 9.90 -2.54 -4.85
N GLN A 58 10.16 -3.01 -3.62
CA GLN A 58 11.51 -3.07 -3.05
C GLN A 58 12.48 -3.91 -3.89
N GLU A 59 11.99 -4.90 -4.61
CA GLU A 59 12.77 -5.80 -5.47
C GLU A 59 12.78 -5.36 -6.95
N SER A 60 12.27 -4.18 -7.26
CA SER A 60 12.24 -3.65 -8.63
C SER A 60 13.60 -3.06 -9.00
N GLU A 61 14.08 -3.37 -10.21
CA GLU A 61 15.25 -2.68 -10.81
C GLU A 61 14.90 -1.24 -11.26
N GLN A 62 13.60 -0.92 -11.39
CA GLN A 62 13.15 0.41 -11.75
C GLN A 62 13.18 1.31 -10.52
N LEU A 63 13.54 2.56 -10.71
CA LEU A 63 13.44 3.59 -9.67
C LEU A 63 12.01 3.63 -9.11
N ARG A 64 11.88 3.62 -7.78
CA ARG A 64 10.62 3.75 -7.08
C ARG A 64 10.73 4.85 -6.03
N ARG A 65 9.81 5.80 -6.09
CA ARG A 65 9.60 6.81 -5.06
C ARG A 65 8.51 6.31 -4.13
N ARG A 66 8.81 6.22 -2.85
CA ARG A 66 7.97 5.51 -1.87
C ARG A 66 7.52 6.44 -0.78
N ILE A 67 6.20 6.48 -0.56
CA ILE A 67 5.60 7.10 0.62
C ILE A 67 5.08 5.95 1.49
N LEU A 68 5.56 5.87 2.72
CA LEU A 68 5.14 4.85 3.66
C LEU A 68 4.52 5.47 4.90
N VAL A 69 3.23 5.19 5.10
CA VAL A 69 2.45 5.66 6.24
C VAL A 69 2.38 4.56 7.28
N SER A 70 2.85 4.85 8.49
CA SER A 70 2.65 4.02 9.67
C SER A 70 1.52 4.61 10.52
N THR A 71 0.51 3.81 10.79
CA THR A 71 -0.66 4.15 11.60
C THR A 71 -0.72 3.38 12.92
N THR A 72 0.19 2.41 13.10
CA THR A 72 0.18 1.52 14.27
C THR A 72 1.17 1.93 15.37
N GLY A 73 1.85 3.05 15.21
CA GLY A 73 2.83 3.56 16.18
C GLY A 73 4.18 2.81 16.20
N ASP A 74 4.27 1.68 15.49
CA ASP A 74 5.48 0.87 15.36
C ASP A 74 6.41 1.40 14.24
N SER A 75 6.77 2.67 14.32
CA SER A 75 7.71 3.30 13.34
C SER A 75 9.05 2.56 13.23
N HIS A 76 9.44 1.81 14.26
CA HIS A 76 10.63 0.95 14.26
C HIS A 76 10.46 -0.37 13.48
N GLN A 77 9.24 -0.73 13.09
CA GLN A 77 8.93 -1.93 12.31
C GLN A 77 8.51 -1.61 10.88
N LEU A 78 8.93 -0.45 10.36
CA LEU A 78 8.70 -0.12 8.97
C LEU A 78 9.10 -1.28 8.06
N PRO A 79 8.29 -1.66 7.06
CA PRO A 79 8.55 -2.81 6.21
C PRO A 79 9.81 -2.66 5.36
N LEU A 80 10.37 -1.46 5.27
CA LEU A 80 11.61 -1.18 4.57
C LEU A 80 12.76 -1.11 5.60
N ARG A 81 13.67 -2.08 5.53
CA ARG A 81 15.03 -1.88 6.04
C ARG A 81 15.78 -1.08 4.99
N VAL A 82 15.71 0.22 5.10
CA VAL A 82 16.56 1.11 4.35
C VAL A 82 17.62 1.54 5.34
N ASP A 83 18.84 0.99 5.19
CA ASP A 83 19.95 1.29 6.08
C ASP A 83 20.38 2.77 5.97
N ASP A 84 19.99 3.45 4.89
CA ASP A 84 20.10 4.90 4.68
C ASP A 84 19.02 5.32 3.67
N PRO A 85 17.82 5.76 4.15
CA PRO A 85 16.73 6.16 3.26
C PRO A 85 17.09 7.46 2.56
N ASP A 86 17.25 7.38 1.24
CA ASP A 86 17.43 8.53 0.37
C ASP A 86 16.14 9.38 0.35
N PRO A 87 16.18 10.63 0.85
CA PRO A 87 14.99 11.51 0.87
C PRO A 87 14.40 11.79 -0.51
N GLU A 88 15.18 11.65 -1.58
CA GLU A 88 14.70 11.83 -2.95
C GLU A 88 13.80 10.67 -3.41
N THR A 89 13.87 9.52 -2.73
CA THR A 89 13.14 8.31 -3.11
C THR A 89 12.28 7.71 -2.01
N PHE A 90 12.35 8.25 -0.78
CA PHE A 90 11.62 7.71 0.37
C PHE A 90 11.10 8.81 1.30
N SER A 91 9.79 8.82 1.53
CA SER A 91 9.11 9.73 2.46
C SER A 91 8.32 8.93 3.50
N PRO A 92 8.83 8.79 4.73
CA PRO A 92 8.10 8.18 5.83
C PRO A 92 7.14 9.18 6.47
N ILE A 93 5.91 8.74 6.76
CA ILE A 93 4.89 9.50 7.48
C ILE A 93 4.43 8.66 8.67
N SER A 94 4.43 9.24 9.86
CA SER A 94 3.92 8.60 11.08
C SER A 94 2.62 9.26 11.51
N TYR A 95 1.55 8.48 11.56
CA TYR A 95 0.28 8.92 12.14
C TYR A 95 0.21 8.47 13.59
N ASP A 96 0.08 9.40 14.52
CA ASP A 96 -0.07 9.13 15.96
C ASP A 96 -1.34 9.80 16.52
N ALA A 97 -2.40 9.00 16.65
CA ALA A 97 -3.65 9.43 17.29
C ALA A 97 -3.47 9.84 18.78
N GLN A 98 -2.43 9.33 19.47
CA GLN A 98 -2.18 9.61 20.87
C GLN A 98 -1.41 10.92 21.09
N ALA A 99 -0.71 11.44 20.10
CA ALA A 99 0.03 12.71 20.19
C ALA A 99 -0.90 13.88 20.55
N ARG A 100 -2.18 13.83 20.16
CA ARG A 100 -3.19 14.83 20.58
C ARG A 100 -3.37 14.94 22.10
N SER A 101 -3.23 13.83 22.81
CA SER A 101 -3.38 13.82 24.27
C SER A 101 -2.12 14.32 24.99
N ALA A 102 -0.97 14.29 24.33
CA ALA A 102 0.33 14.67 24.88
C ALA A 102 0.77 16.10 24.50
N ALA A 103 0.20 16.71 23.46
CA ALA A 103 0.60 18.01 22.92
C ALA A 103 0.43 19.22 23.89
N ALA A 104 -0.17 19.00 25.07
CA ALA A 104 -0.28 20.01 26.12
C ALA A 104 1.02 20.22 26.91
N SER A 105 2.12 19.48 26.67
CA SER A 105 3.27 19.46 27.56
C SER A 105 4.67 19.35 26.91
N SER A 106 4.82 19.50 25.60
CA SER A 106 6.12 19.29 24.95
C SER A 106 6.76 20.60 24.47
N PRO A 107 8.08 20.84 24.73
CA PRO A 107 8.83 21.97 24.19
C PRO A 107 9.07 21.79 22.67
N PRO A 108 9.30 22.90 21.90
CA PRO A 108 9.50 22.84 20.46
C PRO A 108 10.75 22.01 20.13
N ALA A 109 10.59 21.10 19.17
CA ALA A 109 11.65 20.24 18.69
C ALA A 109 12.76 21.06 17.99
N GLY A 110 14.03 20.67 18.27
CA GLY A 110 15.21 21.17 17.56
C GLY A 110 15.26 20.71 16.11
N PRO A 111 16.28 21.18 15.33
CA PRO A 111 16.36 20.91 13.91
C PRO A 111 16.38 19.40 13.61
N SER A 112 15.41 18.96 12.80
CA SER A 112 15.18 17.56 12.45
C SER A 112 16.31 17.02 11.57
N ILE A 113 16.73 15.79 11.84
CA ILE A 113 17.64 15.00 11.00
C ILE A 113 16.86 14.55 9.73
N PRO A 114 17.46 14.54 8.51
CA PRO A 114 16.75 14.35 7.24
C PRO A 114 16.02 13.01 7.04
N ALA A 115 16.05 12.11 8.00
CA ALA A 115 15.41 10.78 7.93
C ALA A 115 14.30 10.57 8.96
N SER A 116 13.89 11.62 9.69
CA SER A 116 12.79 11.50 10.65
C SER A 116 11.44 11.48 9.92
N PRO A 117 10.50 10.59 10.29
CA PRO A 117 9.18 10.58 9.69
C PRO A 117 8.44 11.91 9.94
N THR A 118 7.65 12.34 8.96
CA THR A 118 6.70 13.45 9.15
C THR A 118 5.61 12.98 10.10
N GLU A 119 5.51 13.61 11.26
CA GLU A 119 4.49 13.28 12.26
C GLU A 119 3.20 14.02 11.97
N VAL A 120 2.07 13.32 11.95
CA VAL A 120 0.73 13.88 11.75
C VAL A 120 -0.24 13.25 12.73
N ASP A 121 -1.23 14.01 13.18
CA ASP A 121 -2.18 13.60 14.21
C ASP A 121 -3.65 13.65 13.77
N THR A 122 -3.94 14.16 12.57
CA THR A 122 -5.29 14.15 12.01
C THR A 122 -5.33 13.48 10.64
N LEU A 123 -6.51 12.98 10.26
CA LEU A 123 -6.74 12.38 8.95
C LEU A 123 -6.57 13.41 7.81
N ALA A 124 -6.89 14.68 8.10
CA ALA A 124 -6.70 15.78 7.15
C ALA A 124 -5.21 16.07 6.94
N ASP A 125 -4.43 16.16 8.02
CA ASP A 125 -2.99 16.39 7.95
C ASP A 125 -2.28 15.21 7.29
N LEU A 126 -2.74 13.97 7.52
CA LEU A 126 -2.24 12.80 6.82
C LEU A 126 -2.48 12.92 5.30
N GLY A 127 -3.66 13.34 4.88
CA GLY A 127 -3.96 13.56 3.46
C GLY A 127 -3.09 14.66 2.84
N ILE A 128 -2.86 15.75 3.59
CA ILE A 128 -1.98 16.86 3.18
C ILE A 128 -0.54 16.37 3.08
N ALA A 129 -0.03 15.65 4.09
CA ALA A 129 1.34 15.15 4.09
C ALA A 129 1.62 14.20 2.92
N ILE A 130 0.69 13.29 2.61
CA ILE A 130 0.79 12.40 1.44
C ILE A 130 0.83 13.24 0.15
N SER A 131 -0.09 14.21 -0.01
CA SER A 131 -0.16 15.04 -1.21
C SER A 131 1.10 15.87 -1.40
N SER A 132 1.64 16.48 -0.32
CA SER A 132 2.88 17.26 -0.34
C SER A 132 4.10 16.40 -0.70
N ALA A 133 4.17 15.17 -0.18
CA ALA A 133 5.24 14.24 -0.54
C ALA A 133 5.17 13.82 -2.02
N ILE A 134 3.96 13.63 -2.58
CA ILE A 134 3.78 13.37 -4.01
C ILE A 134 4.26 14.58 -4.83
N GLU A 135 3.85 15.80 -4.45
CA GLU A 135 4.23 17.05 -5.13
C GLU A 135 5.75 17.28 -5.11
N SER A 136 6.41 16.99 -3.97
CA SER A 136 7.87 17.04 -3.88
C SER A 136 8.53 16.07 -4.86
N PHE A 137 8.09 14.82 -4.89
CA PHE A 137 8.64 13.84 -5.82
C PHE A 137 8.41 14.19 -7.30
N GLU A 138 7.23 14.77 -7.65
CA GLU A 138 6.96 15.25 -9.01
C GLU A 138 7.91 16.40 -9.38
N THR A 139 8.11 17.34 -8.46
CA THR A 139 8.98 18.51 -8.67
C THR A 139 10.43 18.11 -8.84
N ASP A 140 10.93 17.25 -7.94
CA ASP A 140 12.32 16.81 -7.94
C ASP A 140 12.67 15.94 -9.17
N ALA A 141 11.69 15.20 -9.68
CA ALA A 141 11.86 14.35 -10.87
C ALA A 141 11.57 15.08 -12.19
N GLY A 142 10.92 16.25 -12.15
CA GLY A 142 10.40 16.90 -13.36
C GLY A 142 9.25 16.12 -14.01
N GLY A 143 8.49 15.35 -13.23
CA GLY A 143 7.44 14.43 -13.61
C GLY A 143 7.76 13.00 -13.23
N LEU A 144 6.75 12.15 -13.04
CA LEU A 144 6.91 10.76 -12.62
C LEU A 144 6.54 9.79 -13.75
N GLU A 145 7.33 8.74 -13.91
CA GLU A 145 7.00 7.65 -14.83
C GLU A 145 5.85 6.77 -14.26
N PRO A 146 5.08 6.10 -15.12
CA PRO A 146 4.01 5.20 -14.67
C PRO A 146 4.49 4.17 -13.64
N ALA A 147 3.76 4.07 -12.55
CA ALA A 147 4.06 3.21 -11.41
C ALA A 147 5.40 3.50 -10.69
N GLU A 148 6.07 4.61 -10.97
CA GLU A 148 7.24 5.07 -10.22
C GLU A 148 6.87 5.39 -8.77
N LEU A 149 5.77 6.12 -8.56
CA LEU A 149 5.25 6.40 -7.22
C LEU A 149 4.59 5.16 -6.60
N ARG A 150 4.95 4.89 -5.35
CA ARG A 150 4.36 3.86 -4.50
C ARG A 150 3.96 4.44 -3.16
N VAL A 151 2.68 4.36 -2.83
CA VAL A 151 2.15 4.77 -1.53
C VAL A 151 1.73 3.51 -0.78
N GLY A 152 2.14 3.36 0.47
CA GLY A 152 1.73 2.25 1.33
C GLY A 152 1.20 2.76 2.67
N ILE A 153 0.02 2.26 3.09
CA ILE A 153 -0.50 2.47 4.44
C ILE A 153 -0.55 1.12 5.15
N ASP A 154 0.16 1.01 6.26
CA ASP A 154 0.39 -0.25 6.98
C ASP A 154 -0.87 -0.84 7.64
N SER A 155 -1.83 0.02 8.06
CA SER A 155 -3.14 -0.42 8.56
C SER A 155 -4.20 0.67 8.45
N LEU A 156 -5.39 0.29 7.98
CA LEU A 156 -6.55 1.18 8.00
C LEU A 156 -7.36 1.07 9.29
N LEU A 157 -7.08 0.09 10.16
CA LEU A 157 -7.89 -0.13 11.38
C LEU A 157 -7.86 1.06 12.33
N PRO A 158 -6.70 1.65 12.70
CA PRO A 158 -6.69 2.79 13.60
C PRO A 158 -7.49 3.99 13.06
N LEU A 159 -7.36 4.24 11.75
CA LEU A 159 -8.10 5.32 11.09
C LEU A 159 -9.61 5.04 11.04
N LEU A 160 -10.00 3.79 10.81
CA LEU A 160 -11.40 3.37 10.80
C LEU A 160 -12.03 3.48 12.19
N GLU A 161 -11.32 3.08 13.23
CA GLU A 161 -11.77 3.13 14.62
C GLU A 161 -11.97 4.58 15.08
N GLU A 162 -11.05 5.46 14.72
CA GLU A 162 -11.08 6.85 15.17
C GLU A 162 -12.08 7.72 14.38
N TYR A 163 -12.08 7.62 13.05
CA TYR A 163 -12.85 8.53 12.19
C TYR A 163 -14.14 7.92 11.64
N GLY A 164 -14.29 6.61 11.75
CA GLY A 164 -15.43 5.90 11.17
C GLY A 164 -15.41 5.83 9.64
N LYS A 165 -16.36 5.09 9.10
CA LYS A 165 -16.41 4.71 7.68
C LYS A 165 -16.47 5.89 6.71
N GLN A 166 -17.28 6.92 7.05
CA GLN A 166 -17.54 8.03 6.12
C GLN A 166 -16.30 8.92 5.89
N GLN A 167 -15.57 9.22 6.96
CA GLN A 167 -14.37 10.05 6.86
C GLN A 167 -13.23 9.25 6.21
N LEU A 168 -13.07 7.98 6.60
CA LEU A 168 -12.11 7.09 5.96
C LEU A 168 -12.39 6.94 4.46
N PHE A 169 -13.66 6.77 4.04
CA PHE A 169 -14.03 6.68 2.63
C PHE A 169 -13.59 7.92 1.85
N LYS A 170 -13.86 9.12 2.38
CA LYS A 170 -13.43 10.39 1.75
C LYS A 170 -11.92 10.48 1.62
N PHE A 171 -11.20 10.14 2.68
CA PHE A 171 -9.73 10.14 2.69
C PHE A 171 -9.18 9.19 1.61
N LEU A 172 -9.65 7.95 1.56
CA LEU A 172 -9.23 6.95 0.57
C LEU A 172 -9.54 7.40 -0.86
N HIS A 173 -10.72 7.97 -1.09
CA HIS A 173 -11.10 8.49 -2.40
C HIS A 173 -10.15 9.59 -2.88
N LEU A 174 -9.85 10.56 -2.02
CA LEU A 174 -8.95 11.67 -2.35
C LEU A 174 -7.51 11.20 -2.55
N THR A 175 -7.01 10.33 -1.67
CA THR A 175 -5.64 9.80 -1.77
C THR A 175 -5.46 8.94 -3.02
N ASN A 176 -6.44 8.09 -3.35
CA ASN A 176 -6.42 7.32 -4.60
C ASN A 176 -6.45 8.24 -5.82
N GLY A 177 -7.30 9.28 -5.81
CA GLY A 177 -7.35 10.28 -6.89
C GLY A 177 -5.98 10.91 -7.10
N ARG A 178 -5.40 11.48 -6.04
CA ARG A 178 -4.08 12.15 -6.11
C ARG A 178 -2.96 11.21 -6.58
N THR A 179 -3.00 9.95 -6.16
CA THR A 179 -2.01 8.96 -6.59
C THR A 179 -2.17 8.61 -8.07
N ARG A 180 -3.43 8.49 -8.56
CA ARG A 180 -3.71 8.22 -9.98
C ARG A 180 -3.34 9.39 -10.89
N ASP A 181 -3.46 10.64 -10.42
CA ASP A 181 -3.09 11.83 -11.21
C ASP A 181 -1.64 11.77 -11.70
N VAL A 182 -0.78 11.05 -10.96
CA VAL A 182 0.63 10.83 -11.32
C VAL A 182 0.92 9.40 -11.79
N ASN A 183 -0.10 8.65 -12.21
CA ASN A 183 0.01 7.25 -12.61
C ASN A 183 0.70 6.37 -11.55
N GLY A 184 0.60 6.73 -10.27
CA GLY A 184 1.17 6.02 -9.14
C GLY A 184 0.32 4.84 -8.70
N MET A 185 0.85 4.02 -7.81
CA MET A 185 0.11 2.93 -7.17
C MET A 185 0.07 3.13 -5.66
N ALA A 186 -1.13 3.03 -5.09
CA ALA A 186 -1.31 3.04 -3.64
C ALA A 186 -1.83 1.69 -3.15
N HIS A 187 -1.33 1.22 -2.01
CA HIS A 187 -1.87 0.03 -1.35
C HIS A 187 -2.16 0.32 0.12
N TYR A 188 -3.25 -0.28 0.59
CA TYR A 188 -3.81 -0.04 1.91
C TYR A 188 -4.09 -1.38 2.58
N HIS A 189 -3.49 -1.61 3.73
CA HIS A 189 -3.74 -2.84 4.47
C HIS A 189 -4.95 -2.68 5.40
N LEU A 190 -5.88 -3.60 5.27
CA LEU A 190 -7.03 -3.76 6.15
C LEU A 190 -6.98 -5.19 6.72
N PRO A 191 -6.34 -5.40 7.89
CA PRO A 191 -6.07 -6.73 8.46
C PRO A 191 -7.33 -7.36 9.08
N VAL A 192 -8.33 -7.60 8.25
CA VAL A 192 -9.59 -8.29 8.59
C VAL A 192 -9.84 -9.40 7.59
N GLU A 193 -10.68 -10.37 7.95
CA GLU A 193 -11.10 -11.41 7.02
C GLU A 193 -11.86 -10.84 5.81
N ARG A 194 -11.77 -11.52 4.68
CA ARG A 194 -12.37 -11.09 3.39
C ARG A 194 -13.90 -10.85 3.50
N ASP A 195 -14.58 -11.61 4.35
CA ASP A 195 -16.04 -11.54 4.58
C ASP A 195 -16.45 -10.49 5.62
N ALA A 196 -15.49 -9.77 6.22
CA ALA A 196 -15.79 -8.71 7.17
C ALA A 196 -16.65 -7.62 6.52
N ARG A 197 -17.67 -7.15 7.24
CA ARG A 197 -18.69 -6.18 6.75
C ARG A 197 -18.13 -4.88 6.19
N ILE A 198 -16.92 -4.51 6.56
CA ILE A 198 -16.28 -3.29 6.08
C ILE A 198 -15.69 -3.46 4.66
N VAL A 199 -15.29 -4.67 4.29
CA VAL A 199 -14.63 -4.94 3.00
C VAL A 199 -15.53 -4.59 1.80
N PRO A 200 -16.79 -5.05 1.70
CA PRO A 200 -17.66 -4.66 0.58
C PRO A 200 -18.02 -3.17 0.55
N ILE A 201 -17.83 -2.45 1.66
CA ILE A 201 -18.05 -1.00 1.71
C ILE A 201 -16.86 -0.24 1.10
N LEU A 202 -15.65 -0.71 1.34
CA LEU A 202 -14.43 -0.04 0.88
C LEU A 202 -13.95 -0.54 -0.48
N SER A 203 -14.17 -1.82 -0.83
CA SER A 203 -13.64 -2.40 -2.08
C SER A 203 -13.99 -1.63 -3.35
N PRO A 204 -15.16 -0.97 -3.51
CA PRO A 204 -15.44 -0.19 -4.70
C PRO A 204 -14.53 1.03 -4.93
N LEU A 205 -13.73 1.42 -3.93
CA LEU A 205 -12.73 2.49 -4.07
C LEU A 205 -11.42 2.02 -4.73
N PHE A 206 -11.26 0.70 -4.93
CA PHE A 206 -10.01 0.08 -5.33
C PHE A 206 -10.16 -0.68 -6.64
N ASP A 207 -9.12 -0.64 -7.45
CA ASP A 207 -9.04 -1.38 -8.71
C ASP A 207 -8.67 -2.84 -8.48
N ILE A 208 -7.94 -3.10 -7.39
CA ILE A 208 -7.41 -4.41 -7.04
C ILE A 208 -7.71 -4.71 -5.57
N VAL A 209 -8.19 -5.92 -5.29
CA VAL A 209 -8.23 -6.48 -3.94
C VAL A 209 -7.23 -7.62 -3.86
N VAL A 210 -6.28 -7.54 -2.95
CA VAL A 210 -5.34 -8.63 -2.64
C VAL A 210 -5.78 -9.29 -1.35
N GLU A 211 -6.15 -10.55 -1.44
CA GLU A 211 -6.51 -11.36 -0.28
C GLU A 211 -5.31 -12.18 0.18
N LEU A 212 -4.97 -12.07 1.45
CA LEU A 212 -3.90 -12.83 2.09
C LEU A 212 -4.49 -13.91 2.98
N ARG A 213 -3.90 -15.10 2.95
CA ARG A 213 -4.26 -16.18 3.88
C ARG A 213 -3.05 -17.05 4.24
N GLU A 214 -3.17 -17.76 5.35
CA GLU A 214 -2.31 -18.87 5.69
C GLU A 214 -3.10 -20.18 5.54
N GLN A 215 -2.58 -21.14 4.77
CA GLN A 215 -3.20 -22.46 4.60
C GLN A 215 -2.12 -23.54 4.70
N ASN A 216 -2.28 -24.45 5.67
CA ASN A 216 -1.33 -25.55 5.93
C ASN A 216 0.11 -25.06 6.16
N GLY A 217 0.29 -23.94 6.86
CA GLY A 217 1.59 -23.32 7.12
C GLY A 217 2.22 -22.59 5.91
N ASN A 218 1.53 -22.56 4.77
CA ASN A 218 1.95 -21.83 3.58
C ASN A 218 1.19 -20.52 3.45
N TYR A 219 1.93 -19.48 3.10
CA TYR A 219 1.35 -18.17 2.81
C TYR A 219 0.89 -18.11 1.38
N GLN A 220 -0.32 -17.62 1.19
CA GLN A 220 -0.92 -17.50 -0.12
C GLN A 220 -1.55 -16.12 -0.28
N GLU A 221 -1.49 -15.63 -1.50
CA GLU A 221 -2.20 -14.41 -1.90
C GLU A 221 -3.05 -14.66 -3.14
N ARG A 222 -4.16 -13.97 -3.24
CA ARG A 222 -5.04 -13.96 -4.41
C ARG A 222 -5.33 -12.53 -4.80
N TRP A 223 -5.14 -12.23 -6.06
CA TRP A 223 -5.40 -10.93 -6.65
C TRP A 223 -6.73 -10.95 -7.38
N ILE A 224 -7.56 -9.97 -7.12
CA ILE A 224 -8.91 -9.86 -7.66
C ILE A 224 -9.02 -8.47 -8.27
N ILE A 225 -9.36 -8.39 -9.55
CA ILE A 225 -9.50 -7.14 -10.32
C ILE A 225 -10.94 -7.07 -10.82
N ASP A 226 -11.48 -5.85 -10.96
CA ASP A 226 -12.82 -5.58 -11.48
C ASP A 226 -13.91 -6.40 -10.79
N ASP A 227 -14.01 -6.29 -9.45
CA ASP A 227 -15.00 -6.98 -8.62
C ASP A 227 -15.07 -8.51 -8.85
N GLY A 228 -13.95 -9.10 -9.27
CA GLY A 228 -13.83 -10.55 -9.46
C GLY A 228 -13.92 -11.02 -10.91
N THR A 229 -14.02 -10.12 -11.89
CA THR A 229 -13.98 -10.47 -13.31
C THR A 229 -12.66 -11.15 -13.68
N HIS A 230 -11.56 -10.67 -13.08
CA HIS A 230 -10.23 -11.25 -13.24
C HIS A 230 -9.65 -11.66 -11.89
N SER A 231 -9.07 -12.85 -11.80
CA SER A 231 -8.44 -13.35 -10.58
C SER A 231 -7.20 -14.18 -10.89
N SER A 232 -6.15 -14.02 -10.07
CA SER A 232 -4.90 -14.79 -10.20
C SER A 232 -5.02 -16.24 -9.69
N GLY A 233 -6.15 -16.65 -9.10
CA GLY A 233 -6.14 -17.82 -8.24
C GLY A 233 -5.30 -17.61 -6.97
N TRP A 234 -5.04 -18.68 -6.21
CA TRP A 234 -4.19 -18.63 -5.02
C TRP A 234 -2.73 -18.89 -5.36
N LEU A 235 -1.89 -17.91 -5.13
CA LEU A 235 -0.45 -17.95 -5.37
C LEU A 235 0.28 -18.21 -4.05
N SER A 236 1.16 -19.20 -4.00
CA SER A 236 2.00 -19.44 -2.84
C SER A 236 3.12 -18.42 -2.77
N VAL A 237 3.26 -17.76 -1.62
CA VAL A 237 4.33 -16.79 -1.35
C VAL A 237 5.24 -17.41 -0.29
N GLY A 238 6.39 -17.91 -0.70
CA GLY A 238 7.37 -18.50 0.22
C GLY A 238 8.05 -17.42 1.07
N PRO A 239 8.45 -17.75 2.32
CA PRO A 239 9.38 -16.91 3.07
C PRO A 239 10.71 -16.84 2.31
N LYS A 240 11.28 -15.66 2.24
CA LYS A 240 12.66 -15.47 1.82
C LYS A 240 13.60 -15.45 3.00
#